data_fd6346ebe317b8daaaeb2d697440187f
#
_entry.id   fd6346ebe317b8daaaeb2d697440187f
#
_cell.length_a   1.000
_cell.length_b   1.000
_cell.length_c   1.000
_cell.angle_alpha   90.00
_cell.angle_beta   90.00
_cell.angle_gamma   90.00
#
_symmetry.space_group_name_H-M   'P 1'
#
loop_
_entity.id
_entity.type
_entity.pdbx_description
1 polymer ?
#
loop_
_entity_poly.entity_id
_entity_poly.type
_entity_poly.pdbx_seq_one_letter_code
_entity_poly.pdbx_strand_id
1 'polypeptide(L)'
;MKKIHYILSTLLLAALVVSCSQEGDIDEARQGYLSLKISSLISTHAPSASRAAAPEGYAPKTLHVEILDANGAVVKSTDDFENDAAFQENIRLYAGRYTIVAHSANWDGEDSGFDTPFYYGQTTIEVKPQTLVTATLTCTLANVKITVNYDQSFLNNFKSALATITSSIAEVTPLAFVMNETTQAGYIPAGDFTVKLDVVNHKDEPNSLSQDFTDVQPRNHYILNFKLADEGYLGDGAGGGIKVEVDETTKTYTFTFEVPRKSAISLVTRGANAWSNFAMLNASITAKVESFTNDALTFQWRKVGDANWSVLDNSNLTVDASDNVTATLKGLQPNTNYQYRLCYIKDDTEVLGEPVAFTTEQQIALYNGGFENWNQSDNAWYANEAGTSFWDSSNPGSTTLGASYNVTTRTESPKVSGSYAAKLESRAIVGKFAAASLYVGQFVQMVGTKGAILDWGRSFTVRPTALKGWMQYAPNAVDKAASGVPAGAPAKGELDQCGMFVALLTEAIRIDNTDLSTIPDLETDSRVVAYGALPQEQNVHTNGQWKEVNIPLVYRDLARKPTHLLIVFSASKYGDYFHGGTGSTLYLDDFSFEYGDSPVVK
;
A
#
# COMPACT_ATOMS: atom_id res chain seq x y z
N MET A 1 12.55 19.65 -23.59
CA MET A 1 12.03 20.21 -24.88
C MET A 1 10.80 19.43 -25.32
N LYS A 2 9.68 20.07 -25.34
CA LYS A 2 8.43 19.99 -26.14
C LYS A 2 7.24 20.13 -25.19
N LYS A 3 6.83 21.27 -25.06
CA LYS A 3 5.70 22.14 -25.41
C LYS A 3 4.57 21.39 -26.12
N ILE A 4 3.40 21.34 -25.52
CA ILE A 4 2.10 21.13 -26.21
C ILE A 4 1.15 22.16 -25.61
N HIS A 5 0.91 23.08 -26.27
CA HIS A 5 -0.06 23.81 -27.08
C HIS A 5 -1.50 23.76 -26.52
N TYR A 6 -1.89 24.95 -26.01
CA TYR A 6 -3.27 25.41 -25.93
C TYR A 6 -3.87 25.58 -27.31
N ILE A 7 -5.07 25.13 -27.53
CA ILE A 7 -5.93 25.62 -28.61
C ILE A 7 -7.18 26.22 -27.99
N LEU A 8 -7.23 27.51 -28.11
CA LEU A 8 -8.35 28.41 -27.92
C LEU A 8 -9.26 28.31 -29.16
N SER A 9 -10.55 28.17 -29.02
CA SER A 9 -11.50 28.65 -30.04
C SER A 9 -12.77 29.22 -29.42
N THR A 10 -12.83 30.51 -29.46
CA THR A 10 -13.98 31.40 -29.35
C THR A 10 -14.81 31.37 -30.64
N LEU A 11 -16.13 31.40 -30.53
CA LEU A 11 -17.14 32.17 -31.29
C LEU A 11 -18.52 31.79 -30.75
N LEU A 12 -19.20 32.69 -30.05
CA LEU A 12 -20.05 33.80 -30.50
C LEU A 12 -21.24 33.36 -31.37
N LEU A 13 -22.47 33.38 -30.85
CA LEU A 13 -23.51 34.29 -31.27
C LEU A 13 -24.79 34.18 -30.45
N ALA A 14 -25.34 35.35 -30.14
CA ALA A 14 -26.55 35.57 -29.38
C ALA A 14 -27.85 35.21 -30.14
N ALA A 15 -28.84 34.74 -29.41
CA ALA A 15 -30.25 34.99 -29.74
C ALA A 15 -31.03 35.15 -28.44
N LEU A 16 -31.51 36.36 -28.20
CA LEU A 16 -32.48 36.71 -27.19
C LEU A 16 -33.81 36.02 -27.50
N VAL A 17 -34.33 35.25 -26.55
CA VAL A 17 -35.77 35.12 -26.34
C VAL A 17 -36.01 35.25 -24.85
N VAL A 18 -36.68 36.33 -24.50
CA VAL A 18 -37.26 36.55 -23.17
C VAL A 18 -38.41 35.57 -23.01
N SER A 19 -38.29 34.67 -22.05
CA SER A 19 -39.41 33.99 -21.44
C SER A 19 -39.19 33.97 -19.94
N CYS A 20 -39.89 34.84 -19.23
CA CYS A 20 -40.09 34.72 -17.79
C CYS A 20 -40.87 33.47 -17.49
N SER A 21 -40.26 32.49 -16.79
CA SER A 21 -41.00 31.55 -15.94
C SER A 21 -40.02 30.82 -15.01
N GLN A 22 -40.16 31.05 -13.70
CA GLN A 22 -39.96 30.11 -12.59
C GLN A 22 -38.96 28.95 -12.77
N GLU A 23 -37.70 29.24 -13.11
CA GLU A 23 -36.62 28.25 -12.99
C GLU A 23 -35.85 28.35 -11.64
N GLY A 24 -36.05 29.41 -10.85
CA GLY A 24 -35.37 29.62 -9.58
C GLY A 24 -35.73 28.59 -8.50
N ASP A 25 -37.02 28.25 -8.39
CA ASP A 25 -37.52 27.41 -7.28
C ASP A 25 -37.20 25.91 -7.43
N ILE A 26 -37.05 25.43 -8.65
CA ILE A 26 -36.73 23.99 -8.88
C ILE A 26 -35.26 23.71 -8.68
N ASP A 27 -34.41 24.67 -8.97
CA ASP A 27 -32.96 24.53 -8.81
C ASP A 27 -32.56 24.62 -7.33
N GLU A 28 -33.21 25.48 -6.53
CA GLU A 28 -33.03 25.53 -5.08
C GLU A 28 -33.46 24.24 -4.36
N ALA A 29 -34.49 23.57 -4.84
CA ALA A 29 -34.98 22.31 -4.27
C ALA A 29 -33.97 21.14 -4.46
N ARG A 30 -33.03 21.25 -5.37
CA ARG A 30 -32.00 20.24 -5.65
C ARG A 30 -30.66 20.52 -5.00
N GLN A 31 -30.53 21.64 -4.30
CA GLN A 31 -29.28 22.06 -3.66
C GLN A 31 -29.31 21.86 -2.16
N GLY A 32 -28.17 21.59 -1.57
CA GLY A 32 -27.92 21.54 -0.15
C GLY A 32 -26.74 22.43 0.22
N TYR A 33 -26.32 22.39 1.47
CA TYR A 33 -25.28 23.24 2.01
C TYR A 33 -24.18 22.42 2.66
N LEU A 34 -22.93 22.83 2.46
CA LEU A 34 -21.76 22.29 3.10
C LEU A 34 -21.14 23.34 4.02
N SER A 35 -20.97 23.00 5.29
CA SER A 35 -20.11 23.72 6.23
C SER A 35 -18.79 22.96 6.35
N LEU A 36 -17.68 23.60 6.04
CA LEU A 36 -16.39 22.96 5.98
C LEU A 36 -15.50 23.43 7.13
N LYS A 37 -14.91 22.49 7.87
CA LYS A 37 -13.92 22.73 8.92
C LYS A 37 -12.66 21.98 8.57
N ILE A 38 -11.57 22.69 8.36
CA ILE A 38 -10.27 22.10 8.04
C ILE A 38 -9.27 22.50 9.14
N SER A 39 -8.48 21.53 9.60
CA SER A 39 -7.37 21.74 10.50
C SER A 39 -6.13 21.01 9.96
N SER A 40 -4.96 21.61 10.15
CA SER A 40 -3.68 20.93 9.93
C SER A 40 -3.13 20.47 11.29
N LEU A 41 -2.76 19.18 11.40
CA LEU A 41 -1.98 18.69 12.52
C LEU A 41 -0.53 19.14 12.33
N ILE A 42 -0.22 20.34 12.81
CA ILE A 42 1.14 20.84 12.85
C ILE A 42 1.82 20.17 14.04
N SER A 43 2.82 19.31 13.80
CA SER A 43 3.74 18.85 14.82
C SER A 43 4.41 20.07 15.46
N THR A 44 4.12 20.34 16.74
CA THR A 44 4.58 21.52 17.48
C THR A 44 6.02 21.36 17.97
N HIS A 45 6.97 21.06 17.11
CA HIS A 45 8.39 21.23 17.41
C HIS A 45 9.02 22.05 16.29
N ALA A 46 8.82 23.38 16.39
CA ALA A 46 9.67 24.31 15.68
C ALA A 46 10.90 24.54 16.57
N PRO A 47 12.13 24.21 16.11
CA PRO A 47 13.31 24.76 16.72
C PRO A 47 13.34 26.27 16.42
N SER A 48 13.56 27.06 17.44
CA SER A 48 13.77 28.50 17.32
C SER A 48 14.98 28.79 16.44
N ALA A 49 14.75 29.64 15.43
CA ALA A 49 15.67 30.57 14.81
C ALA A 49 16.97 30.05 14.15
N SER A 50 16.88 29.76 12.85
CA SER A 50 17.70 30.43 11.82
C SER A 50 17.02 30.21 10.45
N ARG A 51 16.63 31.30 9.78
CA ARG A 51 15.91 31.27 8.51
C ARG A 51 16.88 31.15 7.35
N ALA A 52 16.94 30.00 6.71
CA ALA A 52 17.14 30.01 5.27
C ALA A 52 15.78 30.28 4.61
N ALA A 53 15.78 30.96 3.49
CA ALA A 53 14.53 31.34 2.82
C ALA A 53 13.79 30.07 2.36
N ALA A 54 12.50 29.96 2.71
CA ALA A 54 11.60 29.04 2.06
C ALA A 54 11.56 29.29 0.55
N PRO A 55 11.23 28.29 -0.30
CA PRO A 55 11.05 28.50 -1.72
C PRO A 55 10.15 29.71 -2.01
N GLU A 56 10.44 30.44 -3.08
CA GLU A 56 9.67 31.62 -3.46
C GLU A 56 8.19 31.25 -3.62
N GLY A 57 7.31 31.89 -2.84
CA GLY A 57 5.86 31.62 -2.84
C GLY A 57 5.37 30.56 -1.86
N TYR A 58 6.24 29.88 -1.10
CA TYR A 58 5.81 28.92 -0.08
C TYR A 58 5.11 29.60 1.10
N ALA A 59 3.86 29.19 1.37
CA ALA A 59 3.05 29.71 2.47
C ALA A 59 2.62 28.58 3.42
N PRO A 60 3.39 28.28 4.49
CA PRO A 60 3.20 27.07 5.30
C PRO A 60 1.88 26.98 6.07
N LYS A 61 1.08 28.02 6.08
CA LYS A 61 -0.21 28.09 6.78
C LYS A 61 -1.41 28.20 5.83
N THR A 62 -1.19 28.35 4.53
CA THR A 62 -2.26 28.51 3.55
C THR A 62 -2.62 27.14 2.99
N LEU A 63 -3.91 26.81 2.99
CA LEU A 63 -4.44 25.56 2.43
C LEU A 63 -5.16 25.84 1.11
N HIS A 64 -4.76 25.13 0.08
CA HIS A 64 -5.54 24.95 -1.13
C HIS A 64 -6.65 23.93 -0.85
N VAL A 65 -7.86 24.22 -1.27
CA VAL A 65 -9.01 23.33 -1.08
C VAL A 65 -9.77 23.19 -2.38
N GLU A 66 -10.07 21.95 -2.73
CA GLU A 66 -10.92 21.61 -3.87
C GLU A 66 -12.13 20.79 -3.43
N ILE A 67 -13.27 21.07 -4.00
CA ILE A 67 -14.48 20.26 -3.91
C ILE A 67 -14.71 19.65 -5.29
N LEU A 68 -14.61 18.34 -5.35
CA LEU A 68 -14.74 17.55 -6.58
C LEU A 68 -16.10 16.85 -6.60
N ASP A 69 -16.75 16.82 -7.76
CA ASP A 69 -17.97 16.04 -7.96
C ASP A 69 -17.71 14.52 -8.04
N ALA A 70 -18.74 13.74 -8.25
CA ALA A 70 -18.65 12.29 -8.36
C ALA A 70 -17.81 11.79 -9.56
N ASN A 71 -17.54 12.66 -10.54
CA ASN A 71 -16.72 12.37 -11.72
C ASN A 71 -15.28 12.84 -11.55
N GLY A 72 -14.94 13.46 -10.41
CA GLY A 72 -13.64 14.04 -10.15
C GLY A 72 -13.44 15.44 -10.76
N ALA A 73 -14.49 16.09 -11.23
CA ALA A 73 -14.41 17.46 -11.72
C ALA A 73 -14.46 18.46 -10.56
N VAL A 74 -13.57 19.45 -10.58
CA VAL A 74 -13.54 20.53 -9.59
C VAL A 74 -14.80 21.41 -9.76
N VAL A 75 -15.65 21.44 -8.75
CA VAL A 75 -16.84 22.30 -8.72
C VAL A 75 -16.61 23.61 -7.98
N LYS A 76 -15.66 23.63 -7.06
CA LYS A 76 -15.22 24.82 -6.34
C LYS A 76 -13.80 24.62 -5.80
N SER A 77 -12.99 25.68 -5.82
CA SER A 77 -11.64 25.66 -5.27
C SER A 77 -11.25 27.01 -4.67
N THR A 78 -10.27 26.98 -3.79
CA THR A 78 -9.61 28.18 -3.24
C THR A 78 -8.15 27.87 -2.94
N ASP A 79 -7.29 28.88 -3.14
CA ASP A 79 -5.87 28.79 -2.80
C ASP A 79 -5.57 29.29 -1.38
N ASP A 80 -6.56 29.87 -0.71
CA ASP A 80 -6.43 30.39 0.66
C ASP A 80 -7.73 30.17 1.46
N PHE A 81 -7.88 28.94 1.94
CA PHE A 81 -9.09 28.52 2.65
C PHE A 81 -9.44 29.40 3.85
N GLU A 82 -8.44 29.85 4.63
CA GLU A 82 -8.69 30.59 5.86
C GLU A 82 -9.23 32.00 5.60
N ASN A 83 -8.86 32.62 4.48
CA ASN A 83 -9.24 33.99 4.14
C ASN A 83 -10.30 34.10 3.04
N ASP A 84 -10.70 32.98 2.43
CA ASP A 84 -11.76 32.98 1.40
C ASP A 84 -13.15 32.92 2.03
N ALA A 85 -13.83 34.08 2.06
CA ALA A 85 -15.18 34.20 2.60
C ALA A 85 -16.19 33.20 2.01
N ALA A 86 -16.02 32.82 0.73
CA ALA A 86 -16.90 31.87 0.05
C ALA A 86 -16.70 30.42 0.55
N PHE A 87 -15.63 30.12 1.29
CA PHE A 87 -15.40 28.83 1.94
C PHE A 87 -15.61 28.87 3.44
N GLN A 88 -15.67 30.07 4.06
CA GLN A 88 -15.99 30.24 5.47
C GLN A 88 -17.50 30.27 5.75
N GLU A 89 -18.32 30.50 4.73
CA GLU A 89 -19.76 30.42 4.78
C GLU A 89 -20.26 29.03 4.36
N ASN A 90 -21.58 28.80 4.43
CA ASN A 90 -22.18 27.58 3.95
C ASN A 90 -22.11 27.51 2.41
N ILE A 91 -21.34 26.57 1.90
CA ILE A 91 -21.13 26.37 0.47
C ILE A 91 -22.37 25.70 -0.12
N ARG A 92 -22.98 26.31 -1.13
CA ARG A 92 -24.13 25.80 -1.84
C ARG A 92 -23.69 24.83 -2.93
N LEU A 93 -24.19 23.60 -2.90
CA LEU A 93 -23.85 22.51 -3.84
C LEU A 93 -25.14 21.77 -4.26
N TYR A 94 -25.17 21.23 -5.45
CA TYR A 94 -26.23 20.30 -5.85
C TYR A 94 -26.20 19.05 -4.99
N ALA A 95 -27.35 18.38 -4.84
CA ALA A 95 -27.41 17.10 -4.15
C ALA A 95 -26.56 16.06 -4.89
N GLY A 96 -25.65 15.41 -4.18
CA GLY A 96 -24.72 14.46 -4.76
C GLY A 96 -23.55 14.11 -3.84
N ARG A 97 -22.69 13.26 -4.32
CA ARG A 97 -21.47 12.87 -3.63
C ARG A 97 -20.33 13.79 -4.07
N TYR A 98 -19.56 14.26 -3.10
CA TYR A 98 -18.40 15.12 -3.32
C TYR A 98 -17.19 14.60 -2.57
N THR A 99 -16.03 14.76 -3.17
CA THR A 99 -14.75 14.58 -2.49
C THR A 99 -14.16 15.95 -2.21
N ILE A 100 -13.80 16.20 -0.95
CA ILE A 100 -13.10 17.41 -0.53
C ILE A 100 -11.64 17.05 -0.37
N VAL A 101 -10.78 17.74 -1.08
CA VAL A 101 -9.32 17.62 -0.99
C VAL A 101 -8.78 18.93 -0.43
N ALA A 102 -7.86 18.84 0.51
CA ALA A 102 -7.13 19.99 1.00
C ALA A 102 -5.64 19.67 1.11
N HIS A 103 -4.79 20.61 0.71
CA HIS A 103 -3.35 20.45 0.81
C HIS A 103 -2.66 21.82 0.98
N SER A 104 -1.36 21.79 1.29
CA SER A 104 -0.54 23.00 1.35
C SER A 104 -0.61 23.77 0.03
N ALA A 105 -0.90 25.06 0.08
CA ALA A 105 -0.92 25.90 -1.11
C ALA A 105 0.51 26.17 -1.63
N ASN A 106 0.62 26.37 -2.94
CA ASN A 106 1.87 26.72 -3.64
C ASN A 106 3.01 25.68 -3.53
N TRP A 107 2.69 24.45 -3.16
CA TRP A 107 3.62 23.33 -3.10
C TRP A 107 2.86 22.01 -3.28
N ASP A 108 3.26 21.19 -4.24
CA ASP A 108 2.61 19.92 -4.60
C ASP A 108 3.11 18.73 -3.79
N GLY A 109 4.26 18.87 -3.11
CA GLY A 109 4.88 17.79 -2.36
C GLY A 109 5.55 16.70 -3.21
N GLU A 110 5.66 16.90 -4.53
CA GLU A 110 6.21 15.92 -5.47
C GLU A 110 7.75 15.94 -5.54
N ASP A 111 8.37 17.06 -5.13
CA ASP A 111 9.83 17.20 -5.05
C ASP A 111 10.28 17.31 -3.58
N SER A 112 11.56 17.39 -3.36
CA SER A 112 12.17 17.64 -2.06
C SER A 112 12.39 19.14 -1.81
N GLY A 113 12.48 19.53 -0.54
CA GLY A 113 12.80 20.91 -0.18
C GLY A 113 13.17 21.08 1.28
N PHE A 114 13.79 22.23 1.62
CA PHE A 114 14.07 22.61 3.00
C PHE A 114 12.94 23.49 3.54
N ASP A 115 12.52 23.19 4.78
CA ASP A 115 11.41 23.88 5.46
C ASP A 115 10.09 23.92 4.67
N THR A 116 9.84 22.88 3.85
CA THR A 116 8.68 22.74 2.98
C THR A 116 7.79 21.55 3.35
N PRO A 117 7.17 21.50 4.54
CA PRO A 117 6.23 20.44 4.88
C PRO A 117 5.00 20.51 3.96
N PHE A 118 4.63 19.38 3.37
CA PHE A 118 3.42 19.23 2.57
C PHE A 118 2.34 18.54 3.39
N TYR A 119 1.24 19.23 3.65
CA TYR A 119 0.07 18.70 4.34
C TYR A 119 -0.99 18.30 3.31
N TYR A 120 -1.61 17.15 3.52
CA TYR A 120 -2.66 16.65 2.66
C TYR A 120 -3.77 15.99 3.47
N GLY A 121 -4.99 16.13 3.03
CA GLY A 121 -6.15 15.43 3.55
C GLY A 121 -7.26 15.36 2.52
N GLN A 122 -8.08 14.32 2.63
CA GLN A 122 -9.29 14.19 1.81
C GLN A 122 -10.43 13.55 2.59
N THR A 123 -11.65 13.89 2.24
CA THR A 123 -12.86 13.27 2.78
C THR A 123 -13.95 13.25 1.73
N THR A 124 -14.87 12.30 1.84
CA THR A 124 -16.03 12.21 0.95
C THR A 124 -17.29 12.48 1.73
N ILE A 125 -18.19 13.28 1.15
CA ILE A 125 -19.48 13.64 1.73
C ILE A 125 -20.60 13.38 0.74
N GLU A 126 -21.83 13.27 1.27
CA GLU A 126 -23.06 13.24 0.48
C GLU A 126 -23.91 14.46 0.85
N VAL A 127 -24.10 15.36 -0.10
CA VAL A 127 -24.99 16.52 0.02
C VAL A 127 -26.40 16.11 -0.39
N LYS A 128 -27.37 16.29 0.51
CA LYS A 128 -28.80 16.04 0.25
C LYS A 128 -29.54 17.35 0.03
N PRO A 129 -30.63 17.33 -0.73
CA PRO A 129 -31.43 18.54 -0.95
C PRO A 129 -31.85 19.20 0.35
N GLN A 130 -31.75 20.52 0.42
CA GLN A 130 -32.18 21.37 1.53
C GLN A 130 -31.63 20.99 2.90
N THR A 131 -30.49 20.30 2.95
CA THR A 131 -29.82 19.93 4.21
C THR A 131 -28.46 20.60 4.32
N LEU A 132 -28.05 20.86 5.55
CA LEU A 132 -26.69 21.28 5.86
C LEU A 132 -25.86 20.05 6.25
N VAL A 133 -24.77 19.81 5.51
CA VAL A 133 -23.76 18.81 5.85
C VAL A 133 -22.56 19.53 6.42
N THR A 134 -22.05 19.06 7.57
CA THR A 134 -20.77 19.55 8.12
C THR A 134 -19.69 18.51 7.80
N ALA A 135 -18.67 18.91 7.07
CA ALA A 135 -17.47 18.13 6.86
C ALA A 135 -16.32 18.63 7.75
N THR A 136 -15.68 17.72 8.44
CA THR A 136 -14.43 17.98 9.15
C THR A 136 -13.30 17.24 8.47
N LEU A 137 -12.25 17.95 8.10
CA LEU A 137 -11.08 17.40 7.42
C LEU A 137 -9.82 17.76 8.19
N THR A 138 -8.97 16.78 8.43
CA THR A 138 -7.66 17.00 9.03
C THR A 138 -6.58 16.74 8.00
N CYS A 139 -5.81 17.74 7.66
CA CYS A 139 -4.62 17.59 6.83
C CYS A 139 -3.45 17.14 7.72
N THR A 140 -2.78 16.07 7.29
CA THR A 140 -1.59 15.54 7.97
C THR A 140 -0.38 15.69 7.07
N LEU A 141 0.82 15.66 7.64
CA LEU A 141 2.06 15.71 6.86
C LEU A 141 2.07 14.53 5.87
N ALA A 142 2.11 14.81 4.59
CA ALA A 142 2.09 13.80 3.53
C ALA A 142 3.51 13.39 3.08
N ASN A 143 4.51 14.20 3.37
CA ASN A 143 5.91 13.89 3.10
C ASN A 143 6.65 13.42 4.38
N VAL A 144 7.93 13.15 4.23
CA VAL A 144 8.86 12.70 5.27
C VAL A 144 9.75 13.85 5.68
N LYS A 145 9.92 14.04 6.98
CA LYS A 145 10.82 15.04 7.54
C LYS A 145 12.19 14.42 7.84
N ILE A 146 13.27 15.10 7.47
CA ILE A 146 14.65 14.70 7.74
C ILE A 146 15.38 15.85 8.45
N THR A 147 16.06 15.52 9.54
CA THR A 147 16.95 16.44 10.26
C THR A 147 18.32 15.80 10.34
N VAL A 148 19.35 16.56 10.01
CA VAL A 148 20.75 16.10 10.08
C VAL A 148 21.48 16.90 11.14
N ASN A 149 22.18 16.20 12.03
CA ASN A 149 23.01 16.78 13.07
C ASN A 149 24.43 16.26 12.94
N TYR A 150 25.40 17.15 12.95
CA TYR A 150 26.81 16.84 13.06
C TYR A 150 27.27 17.22 14.49
N ASP A 151 27.69 16.22 15.28
CA ASP A 151 28.09 16.50 16.66
C ASP A 151 29.49 17.17 16.74
N GLN A 152 29.87 17.65 17.92
CA GLN A 152 31.13 18.36 18.10
C GLN A 152 32.35 17.52 17.78
N SER A 153 32.32 16.18 17.98
CA SER A 153 33.40 15.28 17.63
C SER A 153 33.60 15.26 16.12
N PHE A 154 32.51 15.34 15.35
CA PHE A 154 32.54 15.39 13.91
C PHE A 154 33.12 16.71 13.39
N LEU A 155 32.64 17.83 13.92
CA LEU A 155 33.11 19.18 13.58
C LEU A 155 34.61 19.37 13.82
N ASN A 156 35.15 18.72 14.88
CA ASN A 156 36.58 18.85 15.26
C ASN A 156 37.51 17.97 14.41
N ASN A 157 37.02 16.92 13.76
CA ASN A 157 37.85 15.92 13.09
C ASN A 157 37.73 15.95 11.57
N PHE A 158 36.71 16.58 11.00
CA PHE A 158 36.52 16.69 9.55
C PHE A 158 36.59 18.14 9.08
N LYS A 159 37.28 18.35 7.95
CA LYS A 159 37.37 19.62 7.26
C LYS A 159 36.04 19.97 6.58
N SER A 160 35.37 18.96 6.05
CA SER A 160 34.04 19.07 5.45
C SER A 160 33.27 17.77 5.55
N ALA A 161 31.95 17.88 5.60
CA ALA A 161 31.04 16.75 5.46
C ALA A 161 29.79 17.19 4.71
N LEU A 162 29.28 16.28 3.91
CA LEU A 162 28.06 16.43 3.12
C LEU A 162 27.23 15.16 3.27
N ALA A 163 26.05 15.28 3.87
CA ALA A 163 25.05 14.21 3.84
C ALA A 163 24.06 14.50 2.70
N THR A 164 24.02 13.62 1.72
CA THR A 164 23.09 13.68 0.58
C THR A 164 21.99 12.67 0.79
N ILE A 165 20.74 13.15 0.77
CA ILE A 165 19.53 12.33 0.86
C ILE A 165 18.96 12.18 -0.55
N THR A 166 18.92 10.95 -1.04
CA THR A 166 18.41 10.64 -2.39
C THR A 166 17.15 9.78 -2.26
N SER A 167 16.02 10.28 -2.73
CA SER A 167 14.77 9.50 -2.81
C SER A 167 14.88 8.38 -3.84
N SER A 168 14.21 7.25 -3.60
CA SER A 168 14.02 6.20 -4.61
C SER A 168 12.98 6.57 -5.68
N ILE A 169 12.20 7.63 -5.44
CA ILE A 169 11.25 8.17 -6.41
C ILE A 169 12.02 8.94 -7.49
N ALA A 170 11.78 8.57 -8.75
CA ALA A 170 12.43 9.21 -9.89
C ALA A 170 12.14 10.72 -9.95
N GLU A 171 13.13 11.49 -10.41
CA GLU A 171 13.04 12.95 -10.61
C GLU A 171 12.98 13.80 -9.31
N VAL A 172 12.93 13.20 -8.11
CA VAL A 172 13.03 13.94 -6.86
C VAL A 172 14.46 14.46 -6.67
N THR A 173 14.58 15.77 -6.44
CA THR A 173 15.86 16.44 -6.24
C THR A 173 16.54 15.97 -4.95
N PRO A 174 17.81 15.52 -4.96
CA PRO A 174 18.50 15.14 -3.73
C PRO A 174 18.68 16.34 -2.78
N LEU A 175 18.46 16.12 -1.48
CA LEU A 175 18.74 17.13 -0.45
C LEU A 175 20.19 17.03 0.03
N ALA A 176 20.86 18.16 0.09
CA ALA A 176 22.26 18.28 0.50
C ALA A 176 22.36 18.99 1.86
N PHE A 177 22.75 18.26 2.89
CA PHE A 177 23.00 18.79 4.24
C PHE A 177 24.50 19.00 4.44
N VAL A 178 24.94 20.23 4.25
CA VAL A 178 26.34 20.62 4.37
C VAL A 178 26.68 20.93 5.83
N MET A 179 27.76 20.37 6.33
CA MET A 179 28.25 20.59 7.70
C MET A 179 28.51 22.08 7.94
N ASN A 180 27.99 22.61 9.05
CA ASN A 180 28.04 24.02 9.48
C ASN A 180 27.20 25.01 8.64
N GLU A 181 26.55 24.58 7.56
CA GLU A 181 25.78 25.46 6.68
C GLU A 181 24.28 25.16 6.72
N THR A 182 23.92 23.88 6.69
CA THR A 182 22.52 23.47 6.61
C THR A 182 21.96 23.12 7.99
N THR A 183 21.05 23.93 8.48
CA THR A 183 20.39 23.75 9.79
C THR A 183 18.89 23.51 9.69
N GLN A 184 18.33 23.59 8.47
CA GLN A 184 16.91 23.41 8.21
C GLN A 184 16.55 21.93 8.18
N ALA A 185 15.27 21.64 8.45
CA ALA A 185 14.71 20.33 8.18
C ALA A 185 14.46 20.17 6.68
N GLY A 186 14.88 19.05 6.12
CA GLY A 186 14.53 18.63 4.77
C GLY A 186 13.21 17.86 4.75
N TYR A 187 12.51 17.97 3.65
CA TYR A 187 11.27 17.23 3.39
C TYR A 187 11.39 16.55 2.03
N ILE A 188 11.03 15.28 1.97
CA ILE A 188 11.02 14.48 0.74
C ILE A 188 9.64 13.82 0.58
N PRO A 189 9.16 13.53 -0.64
CA PRO A 189 8.00 12.68 -0.85
C PRO A 189 8.13 11.35 -0.09
N ALA A 190 7.02 10.82 0.40
CA ALA A 190 7.03 9.55 1.14
C ALA A 190 7.44 8.41 0.22
N GLY A 191 8.48 7.70 0.60
CA GLY A 191 9.10 6.61 -0.15
C GLY A 191 10.50 6.34 0.37
N ASP A 192 11.06 5.23 -0.05
CA ASP A 192 12.41 4.82 0.35
C ASP A 192 13.46 5.85 -0.06
N PHE A 193 14.52 5.94 0.71
CA PHE A 193 15.61 6.87 0.40
C PHE A 193 16.96 6.32 0.87
N THR A 194 18.04 6.85 0.27
CA THR A 194 19.41 6.58 0.65
C THR A 194 20.04 7.82 1.25
N VAL A 195 20.76 7.64 2.36
CA VAL A 195 21.64 8.65 2.95
C VAL A 195 23.08 8.33 2.52
N LYS A 196 23.73 9.25 1.85
CA LYS A 196 25.16 9.17 1.54
C LYS A 196 25.89 10.27 2.30
N LEU A 197 26.86 9.92 3.14
CA LEU A 197 27.73 10.85 3.84
C LEU A 197 29.10 10.83 3.17
N ASP A 198 29.50 11.96 2.60
CA ASP A 198 30.85 12.20 2.10
C ASP A 198 31.58 13.11 3.08
N VAL A 199 32.78 12.69 3.52
CA VAL A 199 33.61 13.44 4.48
C VAL A 199 35.03 13.62 3.96
N VAL A 200 35.66 14.73 4.35
CA VAL A 200 37.07 14.99 4.10
C VAL A 200 37.72 15.35 5.42
N ASN A 201 38.75 14.64 5.80
CA ASN A 201 39.52 14.92 7.02
C ASN A 201 40.49 16.11 6.83
N HIS A 202 41.15 16.55 7.91
CA HIS A 202 42.14 17.66 7.84
C HIS A 202 43.43 17.33 7.07
N LYS A 203 43.58 16.10 6.60
CA LYS A 203 44.71 15.69 5.71
C LYS A 203 44.27 15.62 4.23
N ASP A 204 43.10 16.14 3.91
CA ASP A 204 42.49 16.07 2.58
C ASP A 204 42.19 14.64 2.08
N GLU A 205 42.05 13.67 3.01
CA GLU A 205 41.66 12.30 2.67
C GLU A 205 40.14 12.19 2.67
N PRO A 206 39.51 11.77 1.54
CA PRO A 206 38.07 11.58 1.47
C PRO A 206 37.67 10.21 2.03
N ASN A 207 36.46 10.14 2.57
CA ASN A 207 35.75 8.90 2.90
C ASN A 207 34.27 9.05 2.63
N SER A 208 33.57 7.95 2.39
CA SER A 208 32.14 7.95 2.09
C SER A 208 31.43 6.78 2.78
N LEU A 209 30.25 7.06 3.31
CA LEU A 209 29.37 6.09 3.96
C LEU A 209 27.99 6.19 3.31
N SER A 210 27.27 5.07 3.18
CA SER A 210 25.91 5.07 2.63
C SER A 210 24.99 4.15 3.43
N GLN A 211 23.74 4.58 3.61
CA GLN A 211 22.69 3.83 4.31
C GLN A 211 21.36 3.97 3.59
N ASP A 212 20.69 2.84 3.34
CA ASP A 212 19.36 2.80 2.75
C ASP A 212 18.29 2.74 3.85
N PHE A 213 17.19 3.44 3.61
CA PHE A 213 16.01 3.48 4.46
C PHE A 213 14.80 3.00 3.66
N THR A 214 14.16 1.94 4.14
CA THR A 214 13.03 1.29 3.48
C THR A 214 11.78 1.34 4.37
N ASP A 215 10.61 1.05 3.79
CA ASP A 215 9.31 1.12 4.47
C ASP A 215 8.97 2.52 5.00
N VAL A 216 9.47 3.53 4.35
CA VAL A 216 9.32 4.92 4.74
C VAL A 216 7.90 5.40 4.48
N GLN A 217 7.22 5.83 5.54
CA GLN A 217 5.82 6.25 5.49
C GLN A 217 5.68 7.77 5.59
N PRO A 218 4.59 8.35 5.08
CA PRO A 218 4.23 9.73 5.37
C PRO A 218 4.26 10.00 6.88
N ARG A 219 4.59 11.23 7.28
CA ARG A 219 4.70 11.66 8.68
C ARG A 219 5.89 11.11 9.46
N ASN A 220 6.74 10.26 8.87
CA ASN A 220 7.96 9.84 9.55
C ASN A 220 8.93 11.02 9.66
N HIS A 221 9.62 11.11 10.81
CA HIS A 221 10.69 12.05 11.03
C HIS A 221 12.00 11.30 11.31
N TYR A 222 12.96 11.45 10.41
CA TYR A 222 14.29 10.85 10.55
C TYR A 222 15.27 11.89 11.08
N ILE A 223 15.85 11.62 12.25
CA ILE A 223 16.92 12.42 12.86
C ILE A 223 18.23 11.67 12.68
N LEU A 224 19.10 12.19 11.84
CA LEU A 224 20.37 11.59 11.46
C LEU A 224 21.50 12.30 12.23
N ASN A 225 22.08 11.64 13.22
CA ASN A 225 23.16 12.19 14.03
C ASN A 225 24.48 11.57 13.59
N PHE A 226 25.41 12.39 13.12
CA PHE A 226 26.75 11.98 12.75
C PHE A 226 27.73 12.33 13.86
N LYS A 227 28.38 11.32 14.43
CA LYS A 227 29.44 11.46 15.43
C LYS A 227 30.64 10.61 15.09
N LEU A 228 31.81 10.96 15.60
CA LEU A 228 33.01 10.15 15.50
C LEU A 228 32.97 9.05 16.58
N ALA A 229 33.39 7.84 16.24
CA ALA A 229 33.55 6.76 17.20
C ALA A 229 34.56 7.12 18.27
N ASP A 230 34.36 6.65 19.52
CA ASP A 230 35.21 6.94 20.65
C ASP A 230 36.68 6.49 20.43
N GLU A 231 37.66 7.18 21.09
CA GLU A 231 39.05 6.80 21.02
C GLU A 231 39.26 5.41 21.65
N GLY A 232 39.80 4.51 20.86
CA GLY A 232 39.99 3.11 21.26
C GLY A 232 39.07 2.12 20.61
N TYR A 233 38.04 2.61 19.93
CA TYR A 233 37.19 1.81 19.06
C TYR A 233 37.95 1.50 17.76
N LEU A 234 38.75 0.44 17.79
CA LEU A 234 39.40 -0.12 16.61
C LEU A 234 38.36 -0.92 15.85
N GLY A 235 37.56 -0.17 15.12
CA GLY A 235 36.81 -0.62 13.96
C GLY A 235 36.16 -2.00 13.99
N ASP A 236 35.31 -2.26 14.93
CA ASP A 236 34.41 -3.39 14.82
C ASP A 236 33.13 -2.93 14.10
N GLY A 237 33.25 -2.79 12.76
CA GLY A 237 32.15 -2.52 11.86
C GLY A 237 31.72 -1.06 11.80
N ALA A 238 31.70 -0.54 10.59
CA ALA A 238 31.07 0.71 10.28
C ALA A 238 29.53 0.52 10.40
N GLY A 239 28.98 0.88 11.51
CA GLY A 239 27.56 0.94 11.68
C GLY A 239 27.21 2.06 12.62
N GLY A 240 26.33 2.95 12.22
CA GLY A 240 25.76 3.92 13.13
C GLY A 240 24.94 3.19 14.19
N GLY A 241 25.17 3.45 15.47
CA GLY A 241 24.27 3.00 16.52
C GLY A 241 22.89 3.60 16.29
N ILE A 242 21.87 2.77 16.07
CA ILE A 242 20.50 3.25 15.88
C ILE A 242 19.83 3.32 17.23
N LYS A 243 19.50 4.53 17.70
CA LYS A 243 18.56 4.76 18.78
C LYS A 243 17.24 5.21 18.16
N VAL A 244 16.20 4.39 18.29
CA VAL A 244 14.84 4.72 17.82
C VAL A 244 14.07 5.31 18.98
N GLU A 245 13.67 6.58 18.88
CA GLU A 245 12.69 7.21 19.76
C GLU A 245 11.42 7.46 18.96
N VAL A 246 10.27 6.98 19.47
CA VAL A 246 8.96 7.09 18.79
C VAL A 246 8.13 8.16 19.49
N ASP A 247 7.72 9.18 18.75
CA ASP A 247 6.69 10.13 19.16
C ASP A 247 5.32 9.60 18.66
N GLU A 248 4.30 9.58 19.52
CA GLU A 248 2.97 9.03 19.22
C GLU A 248 2.22 9.75 18.09
N THR A 249 2.55 11.01 17.80
CA THR A 249 1.89 11.82 16.76
C THR A 249 2.60 11.79 15.42
N THR A 250 3.91 11.64 15.44
CA THR A 250 4.78 11.48 14.27
C THR A 250 5.83 10.44 14.66
N LYS A 251 5.95 9.36 13.92
CA LYS A 251 7.00 8.37 14.21
C LYS A 251 8.35 9.04 13.98
N THR A 252 9.10 9.26 15.05
CA THR A 252 10.44 9.84 15.00
C THR A 252 11.46 8.71 15.11
N TYR A 253 12.33 8.63 14.12
CA TYR A 253 13.44 7.69 14.07
C TYR A 253 14.73 8.47 14.25
N THR A 254 15.51 8.15 15.29
CA THR A 254 16.82 8.76 15.50
C THR A 254 17.91 7.78 15.13
N PHE A 255 18.74 8.15 14.17
CA PHE A 255 19.88 7.37 13.72
C PHE A 255 21.17 8.10 14.11
N THR A 256 22.07 7.38 14.75
CA THR A 256 23.42 7.88 15.05
C THR A 256 24.42 7.13 14.19
N PHE A 257 25.13 7.84 13.32
CA PHE A 257 26.18 7.30 12.49
C PHE A 257 27.52 7.56 13.18
N GLU A 258 28.21 6.48 13.53
CA GLU A 258 29.58 6.57 14.02
C GLU A 258 30.54 6.33 12.84
N VAL A 259 31.28 7.36 12.44
CA VAL A 259 32.28 7.23 11.38
C VAL A 259 33.53 6.63 11.97
N PRO A 260 33.93 5.38 11.58
CA PRO A 260 35.08 4.72 12.18
C PRO A 260 36.39 5.39 11.81
N ARG A 261 37.32 5.41 12.77
CA ARG A 261 38.72 5.70 12.48
C ARG A 261 39.30 4.49 11.75
N LYS A 262 39.51 4.60 10.45
CA LYS A 262 40.12 3.64 9.50
C LYS A 262 40.33 2.23 10.07
N SER A 263 39.25 1.46 10.09
CA SER A 263 39.35 0.02 10.34
C SER A 263 39.83 -0.69 9.09
N ALA A 264 40.66 -1.69 9.27
CA ALA A 264 41.15 -2.50 8.15
C ALA A 264 40.04 -3.36 7.53
N ILE A 265 38.97 -3.64 8.30
CA ILE A 265 37.72 -4.28 7.83
C ILE A 265 36.55 -3.36 8.22
N SER A 266 35.62 -3.13 7.31
CA SER A 266 34.44 -2.31 7.57
C SER A 266 33.19 -3.00 7.04
N LEU A 267 32.16 -3.09 7.91
CA LEU A 267 30.90 -3.76 7.66
C LEU A 267 29.76 -2.78 7.90
N VAL A 268 28.77 -2.77 6.99
CA VAL A 268 27.56 -1.96 7.12
C VAL A 268 26.36 -2.89 7.13
N THR A 269 25.62 -2.91 8.24
CA THR A 269 24.32 -3.59 8.32
C THR A 269 23.24 -2.66 7.73
N ARG A 270 22.38 -3.17 6.85
CA ARG A 270 21.34 -2.39 6.16
C ARG A 270 19.95 -2.77 6.67
N GLY A 271 18.88 -2.17 6.16
CA GLY A 271 17.51 -2.54 6.49
C GLY A 271 17.16 -3.96 6.04
N ALA A 272 16.39 -4.70 6.85
CA ALA A 272 15.86 -6.01 6.50
C ALA A 272 14.53 -5.90 5.76
N ASN A 273 14.29 -6.80 4.79
CA ASN A 273 12.95 -7.04 4.26
C ASN A 273 12.26 -8.09 5.15
N ALA A 274 11.52 -7.61 6.14
CA ALA A 274 10.87 -8.45 7.14
C ALA A 274 9.46 -8.86 6.70
N TRP A 275 9.19 -10.16 6.81
CA TRP A 275 7.89 -10.81 6.65
C TRP A 275 7.35 -11.19 8.03
N SER A 276 6.23 -11.92 8.11
CA SER A 276 5.62 -12.24 9.40
C SER A 276 6.45 -13.19 10.26
N ASN A 277 7.17 -14.13 9.67
CA ASN A 277 7.91 -15.18 10.38
C ASN A 277 9.32 -15.43 9.85
N PHE A 278 9.78 -14.59 8.93
CA PHE A 278 11.15 -14.57 8.46
C PHE A 278 11.55 -13.15 8.03
N ALA A 279 12.85 -12.92 7.82
CA ALA A 279 13.37 -11.69 7.28
C ALA A 279 14.56 -11.96 6.34
N MET A 280 14.60 -11.22 5.23
CA MET A 280 15.78 -11.16 4.36
C MET A 280 16.70 -10.07 4.88
N LEU A 281 17.86 -10.47 5.38
CA LEU A 281 18.88 -9.61 5.98
C LEU A 281 19.79 -9.07 4.89
N ASN A 282 20.19 -7.81 5.01
CA ASN A 282 21.04 -7.12 4.06
C ASN A 282 22.18 -6.40 4.77
N ALA A 283 23.37 -6.50 4.21
CA ALA A 283 24.56 -5.80 4.69
C ALA A 283 25.55 -5.60 3.54
N SER A 284 26.62 -4.87 3.78
CA SER A 284 27.72 -4.75 2.82
C SER A 284 29.07 -4.71 3.53
N ILE A 285 30.10 -5.11 2.80
CA ILE A 285 31.50 -4.98 3.19
C ILE A 285 32.01 -3.74 2.49
N THR A 286 32.46 -2.74 3.25
CA THR A 286 32.92 -1.46 2.69
C THR A 286 34.44 -1.32 2.71
N ALA A 287 35.14 -2.14 3.50
CA ALA A 287 36.61 -2.26 3.47
C ALA A 287 37.04 -3.68 3.82
N LYS A 288 38.11 -4.14 3.21
CA LYS A 288 38.72 -5.47 3.41
C LYS A 288 40.23 -5.37 3.61
N VAL A 289 40.75 -6.29 4.38
CA VAL A 289 42.20 -6.55 4.44
C VAL A 289 42.59 -7.69 3.51
N GLU A 290 43.86 -7.84 3.19
CA GLU A 290 44.34 -8.91 2.31
C GLU A 290 43.98 -10.32 2.82
N SER A 291 43.96 -10.51 4.16
CA SER A 291 43.59 -11.77 4.81
C SER A 291 42.06 -11.98 4.97
N PHE A 292 41.24 -11.08 4.46
CA PHE A 292 39.79 -11.18 4.56
C PHE A 292 39.24 -12.40 3.80
N THR A 293 38.33 -13.13 4.43
CA THR A 293 37.65 -14.29 3.83
C THR A 293 36.16 -14.25 4.14
N ASN A 294 35.32 -14.57 3.16
CA ASN A 294 33.86 -14.51 3.31
C ASN A 294 33.32 -15.57 4.29
N ASP A 295 34.03 -16.67 4.53
CA ASP A 295 33.65 -17.74 5.46
C ASP A 295 33.65 -17.29 6.93
N ALA A 296 34.35 -16.20 7.24
CA ALA A 296 34.36 -15.59 8.56
C ALA A 296 33.20 -14.62 8.82
N LEU A 297 32.36 -14.35 7.80
CA LEU A 297 31.19 -13.51 7.95
C LEU A 297 30.03 -14.30 8.58
N THR A 298 29.29 -13.66 9.46
CA THR A 298 28.04 -14.19 10.02
C THR A 298 27.08 -13.06 10.38
N PHE A 299 25.78 -13.34 10.38
CA PHE A 299 24.80 -12.45 10.98
C PHE A 299 24.53 -12.87 12.42
N GLN A 300 24.51 -11.90 13.32
CA GLN A 300 23.96 -12.06 14.67
C GLN A 300 22.62 -11.35 14.75
N TRP A 301 21.69 -11.94 15.50
CA TRP A 301 20.34 -11.40 15.65
C TRP A 301 19.80 -11.66 17.05
N ARG A 302 18.81 -10.87 17.49
CA ARG A 302 18.07 -11.08 18.73
C ARG A 302 16.74 -10.34 18.71
N LYS A 303 15.81 -10.68 19.60
CA LYS A 303 14.69 -9.80 19.93
C LYS A 303 15.22 -8.52 20.58
N VAL A 304 14.55 -7.41 20.31
CA VAL A 304 14.82 -6.16 21.03
C VAL A 304 14.51 -6.37 22.51
N GLY A 305 15.48 -6.09 23.37
CA GLY A 305 15.42 -6.32 24.81
C GLY A 305 16.11 -7.59 25.31
N ASP A 306 16.41 -8.55 24.43
CA ASP A 306 17.19 -9.73 24.84
C ASP A 306 18.66 -9.34 25.05
N ALA A 307 19.27 -9.94 26.09
CA ALA A 307 20.67 -9.68 26.41
C ALA A 307 21.64 -10.37 25.42
N ASN A 308 21.29 -11.56 24.96
CA ASN A 308 22.19 -12.42 24.20
C ASN A 308 21.89 -12.36 22.69
N TRP A 309 22.95 -12.38 21.88
CA TRP A 309 22.90 -12.52 20.44
C TRP A 309 22.89 -13.99 20.03
N SER A 310 22.04 -14.33 19.09
CA SER A 310 22.01 -15.62 18.40
C SER A 310 22.79 -15.48 17.09
N VAL A 311 23.54 -16.50 16.73
CA VAL A 311 24.29 -16.57 15.46
C VAL A 311 23.42 -17.23 14.40
N LEU A 312 23.31 -16.63 13.22
CA LEU A 312 22.67 -17.25 12.07
C LEU A 312 23.60 -18.30 11.45
N ASP A 313 23.02 -19.44 11.05
CA ASP A 313 23.76 -20.46 10.31
C ASP A 313 24.21 -19.88 8.94
N ASN A 314 25.53 -19.94 8.70
CA ASN A 314 26.17 -19.37 7.51
C ASN A 314 25.79 -20.09 6.20
N SER A 315 25.13 -21.26 6.24
CA SER A 315 24.71 -22.02 5.06
C SER A 315 23.82 -21.22 4.10
N ASN A 316 23.15 -20.17 4.61
CA ASN A 316 22.25 -19.30 3.85
C ASN A 316 22.85 -17.90 3.58
N LEU A 317 24.11 -17.65 3.96
CA LEU A 317 24.77 -16.39 3.72
C LEU A 317 25.36 -16.35 2.31
N THR A 318 25.07 -15.29 1.56
CA THR A 318 25.65 -15.05 0.23
C THR A 318 26.33 -13.70 0.18
N VAL A 319 27.44 -13.63 -0.54
CA VAL A 319 28.16 -12.39 -0.84
C VAL A 319 28.22 -12.24 -2.35
N ASP A 320 27.70 -11.13 -2.87
CA ASP A 320 27.74 -10.85 -4.31
C ASP A 320 29.07 -10.18 -4.74
N ALA A 321 29.20 -9.96 -6.07
CA ALA A 321 30.39 -9.33 -6.65
C ALA A 321 30.57 -7.84 -6.24
N SER A 322 29.54 -7.22 -5.68
CA SER A 322 29.55 -5.84 -5.18
C SER A 322 29.70 -5.77 -3.67
N ASP A 323 30.09 -6.89 -3.03
CA ASP A 323 30.26 -7.00 -1.59
C ASP A 323 28.97 -6.80 -0.77
N ASN A 324 27.80 -6.96 -1.39
CA ASN A 324 26.55 -7.05 -0.64
C ASN A 324 26.44 -8.45 -0.01
N VAL A 325 26.05 -8.46 1.25
CA VAL A 325 25.90 -9.68 2.05
C VAL A 325 24.43 -9.86 2.37
N THR A 326 23.87 -11.02 1.99
CA THR A 326 22.46 -11.33 2.25
C THR A 326 22.31 -12.68 2.92
N ALA A 327 21.26 -12.82 3.72
CA ALA A 327 20.84 -14.09 4.31
C ALA A 327 19.34 -14.06 4.63
N THR A 328 18.74 -15.25 4.81
CA THR A 328 17.36 -15.35 5.27
C THR A 328 17.33 -15.87 6.71
N LEU A 329 16.76 -15.06 7.61
CA LEU A 329 16.50 -15.42 9.00
C LEU A 329 15.06 -15.92 9.12
N LYS A 330 14.89 -17.19 9.51
CA LYS A 330 13.58 -17.86 9.64
C LYS A 330 13.20 -18.08 11.11
N GLY A 331 11.95 -18.48 11.35
CA GLY A 331 11.44 -18.83 12.68
C GLY A 331 11.15 -17.63 13.59
N LEU A 332 10.94 -16.47 12.98
CA LEU A 332 10.57 -15.25 13.69
C LEU A 332 9.11 -15.27 14.13
N GLN A 333 8.79 -14.54 15.18
CA GLN A 333 7.41 -14.34 15.63
C GLN A 333 6.79 -13.14 14.91
N PRO A 334 5.51 -13.20 14.52
CA PRO A 334 4.82 -12.08 13.92
C PRO A 334 4.75 -10.87 14.85
N ASN A 335 4.64 -9.67 14.25
CA ASN A 335 4.49 -8.40 14.95
C ASN A 335 5.48 -8.22 16.11
N THR A 336 6.75 -8.55 15.86
CA THR A 336 7.79 -8.61 16.90
C THR A 336 9.03 -7.82 16.44
N ASN A 337 9.60 -7.05 17.37
CA ASN A 337 10.78 -6.26 17.13
C ASN A 337 12.05 -7.09 17.29
N TYR A 338 12.89 -7.08 16.29
CA TYR A 338 14.19 -7.72 16.25
C TYR A 338 15.27 -6.71 15.88
N GLN A 339 16.52 -7.08 16.13
CA GLN A 339 17.69 -6.38 15.65
C GLN A 339 18.74 -7.41 15.20
N TYR A 340 19.51 -7.03 14.21
CA TYR A 340 20.57 -7.87 13.67
C TYR A 340 21.77 -7.04 13.25
N ARG A 341 22.92 -7.69 13.08
CA ARG A 341 24.14 -7.08 12.59
C ARG A 341 24.97 -8.08 11.80
N LEU A 342 25.72 -7.60 10.80
CA LEU A 342 26.75 -8.38 10.15
C LEU A 342 27.99 -8.38 11.03
N CYS A 343 28.66 -9.52 11.16
CA CYS A 343 29.90 -9.68 11.92
C CYS A 343 30.94 -10.38 11.05
N TYR A 344 32.20 -10.06 11.28
CA TYR A 344 33.35 -10.80 10.80
C TYR A 344 34.09 -11.36 12.01
N ILE A 345 34.21 -12.68 12.09
CA ILE A 345 34.82 -13.36 13.23
C ILE A 345 35.81 -14.38 12.70
N LYS A 346 37.12 -14.12 12.88
CA LYS A 346 38.17 -15.00 12.44
C LYS A 346 39.38 -14.89 13.34
N ASP A 347 39.80 -16.03 13.89
CA ASP A 347 40.91 -16.11 14.84
C ASP A 347 40.73 -15.12 16.01
N ASP A 348 41.67 -14.19 16.22
CA ASP A 348 41.58 -13.14 17.24
C ASP A 348 40.95 -11.84 16.70
N THR A 349 40.43 -11.85 15.46
CA THR A 349 39.80 -10.67 14.84
C THR A 349 38.28 -10.77 14.93
N GLU A 350 37.67 -9.87 15.69
CA GLU A 350 36.21 -9.69 15.74
C GLU A 350 35.88 -8.28 15.28
N VAL A 351 35.08 -8.19 14.19
CA VAL A 351 34.52 -6.93 13.71
C VAL A 351 32.99 -7.05 13.72
N LEU A 352 32.35 -6.23 14.53
CA LEU A 352 30.92 -6.24 14.75
C LEU A 352 30.29 -5.05 14.03
N GLY A 353 29.41 -5.33 13.09
CA GLY A 353 28.56 -4.31 12.46
C GLY A 353 27.54 -3.74 13.45
N GLU A 354 27.13 -2.51 13.22
CA GLU A 354 26.10 -1.90 14.04
C GLU A 354 24.76 -2.61 13.90
N PRO A 355 24.02 -2.77 15.00
CA PRO A 355 22.72 -3.41 14.96
C PRO A 355 21.67 -2.56 14.25
N VAL A 356 20.94 -3.17 13.33
CA VAL A 356 19.78 -2.58 12.67
C VAL A 356 18.50 -3.27 13.16
N ALA A 357 17.52 -2.48 13.59
CA ALA A 357 16.25 -2.99 14.05
C ALA A 357 15.25 -3.17 12.89
N PHE A 358 14.38 -4.17 13.02
CA PHE A 358 13.24 -4.37 12.14
C PHE A 358 12.06 -4.95 12.92
N THR A 359 10.86 -4.78 12.39
CA THR A 359 9.64 -5.38 12.94
C THR A 359 9.07 -6.35 11.92
N THR A 360 8.78 -7.57 12.34
CA THR A 360 8.07 -8.55 11.50
C THR A 360 6.62 -8.11 11.26
N GLU A 361 6.10 -8.43 10.08
CA GLU A 361 4.68 -8.17 9.77
C GLU A 361 3.76 -8.96 10.71
N GLN A 362 2.61 -8.40 10.99
CA GLN A 362 1.54 -9.14 11.65
C GLN A 362 0.95 -10.21 10.72
N GLN A 363 0.30 -11.21 11.28
CA GLN A 363 -0.55 -12.14 10.54
C GLN A 363 -2.01 -11.69 10.68
N ILE A 364 -2.63 -11.35 9.55
CA ILE A 364 -4.03 -10.95 9.52
C ILE A 364 -4.85 -12.15 9.08
N ALA A 365 -5.83 -12.55 9.89
CA ALA A 365 -6.77 -13.59 9.52
C ALA A 365 -7.67 -13.12 8.37
N LEU A 366 -8.06 -14.02 7.48
CA LEU A 366 -9.08 -13.72 6.47
C LEU A 366 -10.42 -13.46 7.17
N TYR A 367 -10.96 -12.25 6.95
CA TYR A 367 -12.25 -11.90 7.53
C TYR A 367 -13.33 -12.84 7.03
N ASN A 368 -14.09 -13.42 7.95
CA ASN A 368 -15.19 -14.36 7.70
C ASN A 368 -14.83 -15.47 6.69
N GLY A 369 -13.62 -16.00 6.77
CA GLY A 369 -13.16 -17.07 5.87
C GLY A 369 -13.91 -18.40 6.05
N GLY A 370 -14.50 -18.65 7.22
CA GLY A 370 -15.43 -19.77 7.48
C GLY A 370 -16.88 -19.46 7.09
N PHE A 371 -17.17 -18.28 6.52
CA PHE A 371 -18.49 -17.87 6.05
C PHE A 371 -19.63 -18.03 7.09
N GLU A 372 -19.33 -17.80 8.36
CA GLU A 372 -20.30 -17.90 9.45
C GLU A 372 -21.20 -16.67 9.58
N ASN A 373 -20.68 -15.49 9.18
CA ASN A 373 -21.38 -14.22 9.34
C ASN A 373 -22.09 -13.82 8.05
N TRP A 374 -23.40 -13.67 8.14
CA TRP A 374 -24.24 -13.26 7.00
C TRP A 374 -25.25 -12.21 7.42
N ASN A 375 -25.46 -11.23 6.59
CA ASN A 375 -26.55 -10.27 6.72
C ASN A 375 -27.32 -10.15 5.41
N GLN A 376 -28.52 -9.60 5.50
CA GLN A 376 -29.35 -9.26 4.35
C GLN A 376 -29.64 -7.77 4.39
N SER A 377 -29.39 -7.10 3.28
CA SER A 377 -29.78 -5.70 3.05
C SER A 377 -30.57 -5.65 1.76
N ASP A 378 -31.71 -4.95 1.79
CA ASP A 378 -32.72 -4.98 0.72
C ASP A 378 -33.08 -6.45 0.39
N ASN A 379 -32.82 -6.87 -0.84
CA ASN A 379 -33.07 -8.24 -1.27
C ASN A 379 -31.81 -9.12 -1.32
N ALA A 380 -30.63 -8.54 -1.11
CA ALA A 380 -29.34 -9.22 -1.32
C ALA A 380 -28.77 -9.78 -0.01
N TRP A 381 -28.25 -11.00 -0.06
CA TRP A 381 -27.44 -11.60 0.99
C TRP A 381 -25.96 -11.22 0.82
N TYR A 382 -25.29 -10.94 1.95
CA TYR A 382 -23.89 -10.59 2.03
C TYR A 382 -23.19 -11.48 3.07
N ALA A 383 -22.03 -12.00 2.73
CA ALA A 383 -21.18 -12.80 3.63
C ALA A 383 -20.39 -11.89 4.60
N ASN A 384 -21.07 -11.00 5.29
CA ASN A 384 -20.49 -10.05 6.24
C ASN A 384 -21.39 -9.91 7.48
N GLU A 385 -20.82 -9.44 8.57
CA GLU A 385 -21.60 -8.86 9.66
C GLU A 385 -22.29 -7.56 9.19
N ALA A 386 -23.42 -7.25 9.80
CA ALA A 386 -24.14 -6.02 9.49
C ALA A 386 -23.25 -4.79 9.75
N GLY A 387 -23.18 -3.91 8.76
CA GLY A 387 -22.33 -2.71 8.82
C GLY A 387 -20.87 -2.91 8.38
N THR A 388 -20.47 -4.15 8.08
CA THR A 388 -19.16 -4.46 7.50
C THR A 388 -19.27 -4.65 5.99
N SER A 389 -18.25 -4.23 5.24
CA SER A 389 -18.18 -4.39 3.79
C SER A 389 -16.78 -4.92 3.43
N PHE A 390 -16.63 -6.24 3.38
CA PHE A 390 -15.40 -6.91 2.97
C PHE A 390 -15.67 -7.81 1.76
N TRP A 391 -16.59 -8.76 1.90
CA TRP A 391 -17.07 -9.59 0.82
C TRP A 391 -18.25 -8.94 0.10
N ASP A 392 -18.27 -9.04 -1.21
CA ASP A 392 -19.43 -8.71 -2.03
C ASP A 392 -19.64 -9.79 -3.09
N SER A 393 -20.74 -9.71 -3.82
CA SER A 393 -21.14 -10.78 -4.73
C SER A 393 -21.93 -10.23 -5.92
N SER A 394 -22.38 -11.11 -6.81
CA SER A 394 -23.33 -10.76 -7.87
C SER A 394 -24.79 -10.58 -7.36
N ASN A 395 -25.05 -10.79 -6.06
CA ASN A 395 -26.41 -10.66 -5.50
C ASN A 395 -27.06 -9.29 -5.71
N PRO A 396 -26.38 -8.13 -5.50
CA PRO A 396 -27.04 -6.84 -5.72
C PRO A 396 -27.58 -6.67 -7.14
N GLY A 397 -26.87 -7.24 -8.13
CA GLY A 397 -27.33 -7.27 -9.51
C GLY A 397 -28.46 -8.28 -9.75
N SER A 398 -28.33 -9.49 -9.25
CA SER A 398 -29.29 -10.58 -9.50
C SER A 398 -30.62 -10.37 -8.79
N THR A 399 -30.62 -9.73 -7.62
CA THR A 399 -31.82 -9.54 -6.78
C THR A 399 -32.63 -8.29 -7.10
N THR A 400 -32.30 -7.56 -8.16
CA THR A 400 -33.09 -6.40 -8.62
C THR A 400 -34.57 -6.73 -8.86
N LEU A 401 -34.89 -7.98 -9.15
CA LEU A 401 -36.26 -8.50 -9.36
C LEU A 401 -36.80 -9.25 -8.12
N GLY A 402 -36.09 -9.30 -7.02
CA GLY A 402 -36.54 -9.87 -5.75
C GLY A 402 -35.54 -10.82 -5.08
N ALA A 403 -35.74 -11.07 -3.79
CA ALA A 403 -34.83 -11.85 -2.95
C ALA A 403 -34.66 -13.32 -3.37
N SER A 404 -35.60 -13.89 -4.14
CA SER A 404 -35.50 -15.26 -4.65
C SER A 404 -34.38 -15.47 -5.67
N TYR A 405 -33.81 -14.37 -6.18
CA TYR A 405 -32.74 -14.39 -7.18
C TYR A 405 -31.32 -14.27 -6.60
N ASN A 406 -31.15 -14.40 -5.27
CA ASN A 406 -29.83 -14.52 -4.70
C ASN A 406 -29.12 -15.76 -5.28
N VAL A 407 -27.93 -15.54 -5.85
CA VAL A 407 -27.09 -16.60 -6.44
C VAL A 407 -25.96 -17.00 -5.48
N THR A 408 -25.65 -16.15 -4.50
CA THR A 408 -24.67 -16.39 -3.43
C THR A 408 -25.39 -16.31 -2.08
N THR A 409 -25.39 -17.41 -1.34
CA THR A 409 -26.11 -17.53 -0.08
C THR A 409 -25.34 -18.38 0.92
N ARG A 410 -25.77 -18.42 2.17
CA ARG A 410 -25.30 -19.39 3.12
C ARG A 410 -26.04 -20.73 2.98
N THR A 411 -25.39 -21.79 3.41
CA THR A 411 -26.01 -23.13 3.58
C THR A 411 -25.63 -23.73 4.92
N GLU A 412 -26.53 -24.50 5.52
CA GLU A 412 -26.27 -25.29 6.71
C GLU A 412 -25.72 -26.69 6.36
N SER A 413 -25.88 -27.11 5.12
CA SER A 413 -25.39 -28.38 4.58
C SER A 413 -25.30 -28.30 3.05
N PRO A 414 -24.18 -28.71 2.44
CA PRO A 414 -22.96 -29.23 3.07
C PRO A 414 -22.12 -28.12 3.71
N LYS A 415 -21.35 -28.44 4.74
CA LYS A 415 -20.34 -27.58 5.38
C LYS A 415 -19.19 -28.41 5.92
N VAL A 416 -18.03 -27.80 6.13
CA VAL A 416 -16.85 -28.42 6.74
C VAL A 416 -16.91 -28.26 8.24
N SER A 417 -17.10 -27.04 8.71
CA SER A 417 -17.15 -26.73 10.14
C SER A 417 -18.24 -25.69 10.46
N GLY A 418 -18.33 -25.25 11.69
CA GLY A 418 -19.22 -24.15 12.10
C GLY A 418 -20.70 -24.39 11.88
N SER A 419 -21.44 -23.33 11.59
CA SER A 419 -22.89 -23.34 11.35
C SER A 419 -23.25 -23.26 9.89
N TYR A 420 -22.44 -22.56 9.09
CA TYR A 420 -22.73 -22.26 7.70
C TYR A 420 -21.48 -22.50 6.80
N ALA A 421 -21.74 -22.68 5.52
CA ALA A 421 -20.79 -22.53 4.42
C ALA A 421 -21.37 -21.57 3.38
N ALA A 422 -20.55 -21.03 2.49
CA ALA A 422 -21.03 -20.25 1.35
C ALA A 422 -21.47 -21.18 0.22
N LYS A 423 -22.64 -20.88 -0.38
CA LYS A 423 -23.18 -21.54 -1.58
C LYS A 423 -23.29 -20.55 -2.71
N LEU A 424 -22.60 -20.79 -3.78
CA LEU A 424 -22.64 -20.04 -5.05
C LEU A 424 -23.32 -20.91 -6.09
N GLU A 425 -24.51 -20.51 -6.59
CA GLU A 425 -25.28 -21.26 -7.58
C GLU A 425 -25.60 -20.37 -8.78
N SER A 426 -24.94 -20.60 -9.91
CA SER A 426 -25.20 -19.87 -11.15
C SER A 426 -26.61 -20.15 -11.68
N ARG A 427 -27.34 -19.09 -12.07
CA ARG A 427 -28.75 -19.18 -12.46
C ARG A 427 -29.06 -18.44 -13.76
N ALA A 428 -30.13 -18.86 -14.40
CA ALA A 428 -30.76 -18.06 -15.45
C ALA A 428 -31.83 -17.16 -14.84
N ILE A 429 -31.69 -15.84 -14.95
CA ILE A 429 -32.63 -14.83 -14.44
C ILE A 429 -33.18 -14.07 -15.64
N VAL A 430 -34.51 -14.22 -15.88
CA VAL A 430 -35.18 -13.64 -17.04
C VAL A 430 -34.41 -13.84 -18.34
N GLY A 431 -33.94 -15.07 -18.55
CA GLY A 431 -33.22 -15.48 -19.76
C GLY A 431 -31.74 -15.08 -19.83
N LYS A 432 -31.24 -14.26 -18.89
CA LYS A 432 -29.83 -13.88 -18.76
C LYS A 432 -29.12 -14.82 -17.81
N PHE A 433 -27.86 -15.12 -18.11
CA PHE A 433 -27.01 -15.89 -17.21
C PHE A 433 -26.49 -14.99 -16.10
N ALA A 434 -26.70 -15.38 -14.86
CA ALA A 434 -26.15 -14.77 -13.66
C ALA A 434 -25.15 -15.76 -13.03
N ALA A 435 -23.89 -15.58 -13.29
CA ALA A 435 -22.83 -16.33 -12.63
C ALA A 435 -22.81 -15.97 -11.13
N ALA A 436 -22.79 -16.99 -10.29
CA ALA A 436 -22.66 -16.76 -8.86
C ALA A 436 -21.19 -16.47 -8.53
N SER A 437 -20.92 -15.34 -7.91
CA SER A 437 -19.60 -14.91 -7.48
C SER A 437 -19.61 -14.44 -6.03
N LEU A 438 -18.46 -14.54 -5.38
CA LEU A 438 -18.15 -13.98 -4.07
C LEU A 438 -16.73 -13.43 -4.15
N TYR A 439 -16.55 -12.15 -3.85
CA TYR A 439 -15.25 -11.51 -4.02
C TYR A 439 -14.96 -10.47 -2.93
N VAL A 440 -13.69 -10.21 -2.70
CA VAL A 440 -13.21 -9.13 -1.83
C VAL A 440 -13.26 -7.83 -2.62
N GLY A 441 -14.23 -6.97 -2.29
CA GLY A 441 -14.47 -5.76 -3.05
C GLY A 441 -15.84 -5.14 -2.77
N GLN A 442 -16.39 -4.46 -3.77
CA GLN A 442 -17.70 -3.82 -3.69
C GLN A 442 -18.42 -3.83 -5.05
N PHE A 443 -19.68 -4.19 -5.02
CA PHE A 443 -20.60 -3.92 -6.11
C PHE A 443 -20.97 -2.45 -6.10
N VAL A 444 -20.71 -1.73 -7.19
CA VAL A 444 -20.96 -0.29 -7.26
C VAL A 444 -22.33 -0.01 -7.82
N GLN A 445 -22.61 -0.53 -9.02
CA GLN A 445 -23.90 -0.35 -9.69
C GLN A 445 -24.11 -1.28 -10.88
N MET A 446 -25.36 -1.48 -11.26
CA MET A 446 -25.73 -2.11 -12.52
C MET A 446 -25.53 -1.14 -13.69
N VAL A 447 -25.10 -1.66 -14.84
CA VAL A 447 -25.08 -0.96 -16.14
C VAL A 447 -26.23 -1.51 -17.00
N GLY A 448 -27.42 -1.07 -16.71
CA GLY A 448 -28.65 -1.58 -17.32
C GLY A 448 -28.79 -3.10 -17.09
N THR A 449 -29.02 -3.86 -18.18
CA THR A 449 -29.04 -5.34 -18.18
C THR A 449 -27.80 -5.95 -18.81
N LYS A 450 -26.74 -5.14 -19.03
CA LYS A 450 -25.54 -5.57 -19.75
C LYS A 450 -24.41 -6.02 -18.82
N GLY A 451 -24.43 -5.57 -17.57
CA GLY A 451 -23.38 -5.89 -16.60
C GLY A 451 -23.40 -4.96 -15.39
N ALA A 452 -22.28 -4.83 -14.72
CA ALA A 452 -22.12 -4.06 -13.51
C ALA A 452 -20.75 -3.40 -13.41
N ILE A 453 -20.66 -2.35 -12.60
CA ILE A 453 -19.40 -1.76 -12.17
C ILE A 453 -19.07 -2.32 -10.79
N LEU A 454 -17.84 -2.79 -10.62
CA LEU A 454 -17.33 -3.37 -9.40
C LEU A 454 -16.03 -2.64 -9.00
N ASP A 455 -15.80 -2.48 -7.71
CA ASP A 455 -14.49 -2.12 -7.17
C ASP A 455 -13.87 -3.38 -6.54
N TRP A 456 -12.83 -3.90 -7.15
CA TRP A 456 -12.06 -5.05 -6.70
C TRP A 456 -10.96 -4.63 -5.73
N GLY A 457 -10.92 -5.28 -4.59
CA GLY A 457 -9.89 -5.11 -3.59
C GLY A 457 -10.35 -4.34 -2.35
N ARG A 458 -9.83 -4.78 -1.20
CA ARG A 458 -9.97 -4.14 0.11
C ARG A 458 -8.60 -3.95 0.74
N SER A 459 -8.48 -2.95 1.61
CA SER A 459 -7.22 -2.64 2.29
C SER A 459 -6.61 -3.87 2.97
N PHE A 460 -5.34 -4.17 2.63
CA PHE A 460 -4.60 -5.30 3.17
C PHE A 460 -3.10 -5.08 2.93
N THR A 461 -2.28 -5.16 3.98
CA THR A 461 -0.89 -4.67 3.93
C THR A 461 0.15 -5.73 4.29
N VAL A 462 -0.26 -6.99 4.48
CA VAL A 462 0.65 -8.07 4.86
C VAL A 462 0.80 -9.09 3.73
N ARG A 463 1.82 -9.94 3.82
CA ARG A 463 2.24 -10.85 2.75
C ARG A 463 2.04 -12.33 3.13
N PRO A 464 0.84 -12.91 2.97
CA PRO A 464 0.64 -14.34 3.10
C PRO A 464 1.32 -15.09 1.94
N THR A 465 1.63 -16.37 2.14
CA THR A 465 2.25 -17.22 1.12
C THR A 465 1.26 -18.09 0.34
N ALA A 466 0.08 -18.33 0.90
CA ALA A 466 -0.98 -19.05 0.21
C ALA A 466 -2.37 -18.69 0.77
N LEU A 467 -3.39 -18.94 -0.03
CA LEU A 467 -4.79 -19.02 0.37
C LEU A 467 -5.18 -20.50 0.44
N LYS A 468 -5.67 -20.95 1.59
CA LYS A 468 -6.13 -22.32 1.85
C LYS A 468 -7.59 -22.34 2.24
N GLY A 469 -8.28 -23.43 1.97
CA GLY A 469 -9.68 -23.62 2.37
C GLY A 469 -10.25 -24.92 1.81
N TRP A 470 -11.56 -25.00 1.77
CA TRP A 470 -12.28 -26.18 1.30
C TRP A 470 -13.31 -25.79 0.25
N MET A 471 -13.42 -26.60 -0.78
CA MET A 471 -14.44 -26.47 -1.80
C MET A 471 -15.19 -27.77 -2.07
N GLN A 472 -16.44 -27.61 -2.50
CA GLN A 472 -17.20 -28.69 -3.13
C GLN A 472 -17.83 -28.12 -4.39
N TYR A 473 -17.60 -28.74 -5.56
CA TYR A 473 -18.05 -28.22 -6.83
C TYR A 473 -18.89 -29.25 -7.58
N ALA A 474 -20.05 -28.82 -8.02
CA ALA A 474 -20.99 -29.56 -8.84
C ALA A 474 -21.30 -28.75 -10.13
N PRO A 475 -20.47 -28.91 -11.19
CA PRO A 475 -20.71 -28.23 -12.46
C PRO A 475 -21.92 -28.83 -13.20
N ASN A 476 -22.71 -27.98 -13.84
CA ASN A 476 -23.66 -28.39 -14.86
C ASN A 476 -23.07 -28.18 -16.26
N ALA A 477 -23.70 -28.77 -17.25
CA ALA A 477 -23.32 -28.54 -18.63
C ALA A 477 -23.57 -27.09 -19.03
N VAL A 478 -22.66 -26.49 -19.77
CA VAL A 478 -22.79 -25.15 -20.33
C VAL A 478 -24.04 -25.10 -21.22
N ASP A 479 -25.07 -24.42 -20.74
CA ASP A 479 -26.32 -24.16 -21.48
C ASP A 479 -26.38 -22.74 -22.02
N LYS A 480 -25.61 -21.81 -21.42
CA LYS A 480 -25.44 -20.43 -21.83
C LYS A 480 -24.08 -20.25 -22.47
N ALA A 481 -24.05 -20.34 -23.77
CA ALA A 481 -22.80 -20.19 -24.54
C ALA A 481 -22.77 -18.79 -25.20
N ALA A 482 -21.73 -18.01 -24.85
CA ALA A 482 -21.47 -16.69 -25.43
C ALA A 482 -20.40 -16.77 -26.53
N SER A 483 -20.34 -15.75 -27.37
CA SER A 483 -19.25 -15.54 -28.33
C SER A 483 -18.14 -14.73 -27.68
N GLY A 484 -16.89 -14.91 -28.15
CA GLY A 484 -15.75 -14.12 -27.68
C GLY A 484 -15.18 -14.55 -26.34
N VAL A 485 -15.54 -15.73 -25.82
CA VAL A 485 -14.93 -16.31 -24.62
C VAL A 485 -13.46 -16.66 -24.88
N PRO A 486 -12.59 -16.58 -23.86
CA PRO A 486 -11.19 -16.97 -23.98
C PRO A 486 -10.99 -18.41 -24.45
N ALA A 487 -9.84 -18.67 -25.07
CA ALA A 487 -9.45 -20.02 -25.44
C ALA A 487 -9.39 -20.93 -24.19
N GLY A 488 -9.90 -22.17 -24.32
CA GLY A 488 -10.00 -23.12 -23.22
C GLY A 488 -11.29 -23.03 -22.39
N ALA A 489 -12.22 -22.12 -22.72
CA ALA A 489 -13.54 -22.15 -22.15
C ALA A 489 -14.31 -23.40 -22.62
N PRO A 490 -15.09 -24.07 -21.73
CA PRO A 490 -15.84 -25.25 -22.09
C PRO A 490 -16.90 -24.94 -23.16
N ALA A 491 -17.05 -25.81 -24.16
CA ALA A 491 -18.05 -25.63 -25.19
C ALA A 491 -19.47 -25.87 -24.64
N LYS A 492 -20.48 -25.46 -25.41
CA LYS A 492 -21.88 -25.78 -25.08
C LYS A 492 -22.08 -27.30 -24.97
N GLY A 493 -22.63 -27.72 -23.83
CA GLY A 493 -22.84 -29.12 -23.49
C GLY A 493 -21.69 -29.77 -22.71
N GLU A 494 -20.52 -29.17 -22.65
CA GLU A 494 -19.43 -29.58 -21.76
C GLU A 494 -19.68 -29.08 -20.33
N LEU A 495 -19.05 -29.70 -19.35
CA LEU A 495 -19.17 -29.28 -17.95
C LEU A 495 -18.56 -27.90 -17.75
N ASP A 496 -19.25 -27.05 -17.00
CA ASP A 496 -18.79 -25.73 -16.58
C ASP A 496 -17.54 -25.82 -15.69
N GLN A 497 -16.88 -24.71 -15.49
CA GLN A 497 -15.68 -24.59 -14.66
C GLN A 497 -15.88 -23.50 -13.61
N CYS A 498 -15.50 -23.77 -12.36
CA CYS A 498 -15.40 -22.72 -11.36
C CYS A 498 -14.14 -21.87 -11.53
N GLY A 499 -14.15 -20.67 -10.98
CA GLY A 499 -13.00 -19.79 -10.91
C GLY A 499 -12.63 -19.49 -9.47
N MET A 500 -11.34 -19.60 -9.12
CA MET A 500 -10.82 -19.13 -7.84
C MET A 500 -9.46 -18.51 -8.05
N PHE A 501 -9.28 -17.31 -7.54
CA PHE A 501 -7.96 -16.68 -7.53
C PHE A 501 -7.83 -15.70 -6.38
N VAL A 502 -6.59 -15.41 -6.02
CA VAL A 502 -6.19 -14.44 -5.02
C VAL A 502 -5.09 -13.55 -5.60
N ALA A 503 -5.21 -12.25 -5.39
CA ALA A 503 -4.18 -11.28 -5.78
C ALA A 503 -3.92 -10.29 -4.65
N LEU A 504 -2.66 -9.98 -4.46
CA LEU A 504 -2.21 -8.85 -3.65
C LEU A 504 -1.89 -7.70 -4.59
N LEU A 505 -2.45 -6.53 -4.32
CA LEU A 505 -2.44 -5.38 -5.21
C LEU A 505 -1.84 -4.15 -4.53
N THR A 506 -1.33 -3.21 -5.31
CA THR A 506 -0.90 -1.89 -4.83
C THR A 506 -2.02 -0.86 -4.77
N GLU A 507 -3.17 -1.16 -5.38
CA GLU A 507 -4.37 -0.31 -5.35
C GLU A 507 -5.61 -1.14 -5.67
N ALA A 508 -6.79 -0.61 -5.35
CA ALA A 508 -8.06 -1.19 -5.79
C ALA A 508 -8.25 -1.02 -7.31
N ILE A 509 -8.99 -1.94 -7.93
CA ILE A 509 -9.21 -1.96 -9.38
C ILE A 509 -10.69 -1.79 -9.67
N ARG A 510 -11.06 -0.75 -10.41
CA ARG A 510 -12.43 -0.60 -10.91
C ARG A 510 -12.63 -1.40 -12.19
N ILE A 511 -13.66 -2.21 -12.20
CA ILE A 511 -14.07 -3.06 -13.30
C ILE A 511 -15.44 -2.60 -13.80
N ASP A 512 -15.58 -2.43 -15.11
CA ASP A 512 -16.85 -2.38 -15.81
C ASP A 512 -16.96 -3.64 -16.68
N ASN A 513 -17.70 -4.66 -16.24
CA ASN A 513 -17.78 -5.91 -16.99
C ASN A 513 -18.67 -5.83 -18.25
N THR A 514 -19.18 -4.66 -18.61
CA THR A 514 -19.72 -4.38 -19.94
C THR A 514 -18.63 -4.00 -20.95
N ASP A 515 -17.45 -3.63 -20.45
CA ASP A 515 -16.23 -3.40 -21.20
C ASP A 515 -15.12 -4.30 -20.63
N LEU A 516 -14.97 -5.47 -21.24
CA LEU A 516 -14.01 -6.48 -20.80
C LEU A 516 -12.55 -6.01 -20.85
N SER A 517 -12.25 -4.90 -21.53
CA SER A 517 -10.91 -4.28 -21.54
C SER A 517 -10.53 -3.66 -20.19
N THR A 518 -11.52 -3.42 -19.31
CA THR A 518 -11.29 -2.92 -17.95
C THR A 518 -10.83 -4.03 -16.99
N ILE A 519 -11.03 -5.29 -17.35
CA ILE A 519 -10.60 -6.45 -16.56
C ILE A 519 -9.11 -6.68 -16.81
N PRO A 520 -8.24 -6.49 -15.82
CA PRO A 520 -6.81 -6.64 -16.02
C PRO A 520 -6.42 -8.12 -16.20
N ASP A 521 -5.39 -8.37 -16.96
CA ASP A 521 -4.67 -9.63 -16.88
C ASP A 521 -3.81 -9.62 -15.59
N LEU A 522 -4.28 -10.30 -14.56
CA LEU A 522 -3.62 -10.33 -13.26
C LEU A 522 -2.24 -11.01 -13.28
N GLU A 523 -1.90 -11.74 -14.34
CA GLU A 523 -0.56 -12.33 -14.50
C GLU A 523 0.48 -11.29 -14.95
N THR A 524 0.05 -10.20 -15.58
CA THR A 524 0.95 -9.20 -16.19
C THR A 524 0.72 -7.78 -15.67
N ASP A 525 -0.44 -7.47 -15.10
CA ASP A 525 -0.77 -6.12 -14.60
C ASP A 525 0.22 -5.63 -13.55
N SER A 526 0.79 -4.44 -13.76
CA SER A 526 1.83 -3.87 -12.89
C SER A 526 1.38 -3.61 -11.45
N ARG A 527 0.08 -3.49 -11.20
CA ARG A 527 -0.49 -3.31 -9.85
C ARG A 527 -0.43 -4.58 -8.99
N VAL A 528 -0.23 -5.74 -9.60
CA VAL A 528 -0.17 -7.02 -8.89
C VAL A 528 1.19 -7.21 -8.23
N VAL A 529 1.19 -7.42 -6.92
CA VAL A 529 2.36 -7.78 -6.08
C VAL A 529 2.56 -9.29 -6.08
N ALA A 530 1.46 -10.04 -5.87
CA ALA A 530 1.45 -11.49 -5.93
C ALA A 530 0.11 -11.99 -6.47
N TYR A 531 0.13 -13.15 -7.13
CA TYR A 531 -1.05 -13.77 -7.71
C TYR A 531 -1.00 -15.27 -7.54
N GLY A 532 -2.17 -15.88 -7.36
CA GLY A 532 -2.39 -17.31 -7.38
C GLY A 532 -3.80 -17.65 -7.84
N ALA A 533 -3.94 -18.75 -8.55
CA ALA A 533 -5.24 -19.24 -9.01
C ALA A 533 -5.37 -20.76 -8.78
N LEU A 534 -6.61 -21.22 -8.67
CA LEU A 534 -6.89 -22.64 -8.57
C LEU A 534 -6.34 -23.36 -9.82
N PRO A 535 -5.49 -24.38 -9.64
CA PRO A 535 -4.98 -25.17 -10.76
C PRO A 535 -6.12 -25.82 -11.57
N GLN A 536 -5.96 -25.85 -12.90
CA GLN A 536 -7.01 -26.35 -13.80
C GLN A 536 -7.40 -27.80 -13.53
N GLU A 537 -6.47 -28.63 -13.08
CA GLU A 537 -6.70 -30.04 -12.72
C GLU A 537 -7.55 -30.22 -11.47
N GLN A 538 -7.66 -29.19 -10.63
CA GLN A 538 -8.52 -29.18 -9.45
C GLN A 538 -9.94 -28.67 -9.76
N ASN A 539 -10.15 -28.14 -10.97
CA ASN A 539 -11.44 -27.61 -11.41
C ASN A 539 -12.32 -28.71 -11.97
N VAL A 540 -12.71 -29.64 -11.13
CA VAL A 540 -13.46 -30.84 -11.50
C VAL A 540 -14.65 -31.06 -10.58
N HIS A 541 -15.65 -31.83 -11.06
CA HIS A 541 -16.77 -32.25 -10.23
C HIS A 541 -16.28 -33.04 -9.00
N THR A 542 -16.60 -32.56 -7.79
CA THR A 542 -16.10 -33.18 -6.55
C THR A 542 -16.97 -34.33 -6.03
N ASN A 543 -18.07 -34.66 -6.71
CA ASN A 543 -19.01 -35.73 -6.38
C ASN A 543 -19.55 -35.65 -4.94
N GLY A 544 -19.85 -34.43 -4.48
CA GLY A 544 -20.33 -34.19 -3.13
C GLY A 544 -19.26 -34.33 -2.04
N GLN A 545 -17.99 -34.42 -2.40
CA GLN A 545 -16.89 -34.48 -1.43
C GLN A 545 -16.20 -33.14 -1.29
N TRP A 546 -15.87 -32.74 -0.08
CA TRP A 546 -15.01 -31.59 0.17
C TRP A 546 -13.59 -31.89 -0.30
N LYS A 547 -13.02 -30.93 -1.00
CA LYS A 547 -11.63 -30.94 -1.48
C LYS A 547 -10.89 -29.77 -0.86
N GLU A 548 -9.70 -30.04 -0.36
CA GLU A 548 -8.81 -28.98 0.11
C GLU A 548 -8.35 -28.13 -1.07
N VAL A 549 -8.39 -26.83 -0.87
CA VAL A 549 -7.86 -25.82 -1.80
C VAL A 549 -6.57 -25.28 -1.18
N ASN A 550 -5.51 -25.28 -1.97
CA ASN A 550 -4.26 -24.60 -1.63
C ASN A 550 -3.80 -23.83 -2.86
N ILE A 551 -3.90 -22.51 -2.78
CA ILE A 551 -3.51 -21.59 -3.85
C ILE A 551 -2.27 -20.82 -3.39
N PRO A 552 -1.06 -21.23 -3.82
CA PRO A 552 0.16 -20.49 -3.53
C PRO A 552 0.13 -19.10 -4.17
N LEU A 553 0.58 -18.09 -3.45
CA LEU A 553 0.80 -16.75 -3.95
C LEU A 553 2.21 -16.67 -4.57
N VAL A 554 2.25 -16.45 -5.87
CA VAL A 554 3.49 -16.24 -6.62
C VAL A 554 3.80 -14.75 -6.64
N TYR A 555 4.83 -14.35 -5.92
CA TYR A 555 5.29 -12.97 -5.81
C TYR A 555 6.11 -12.56 -7.03
N ARG A 556 5.98 -11.34 -7.48
CA ARG A 556 6.84 -10.76 -8.54
C ARG A 556 8.11 -10.15 -7.97
N ASP A 557 8.01 -9.60 -6.77
CA ASP A 557 9.10 -9.01 -6.01
C ASP A 557 8.80 -9.18 -4.51
N LEU A 558 9.74 -9.77 -3.78
CA LEU A 558 9.59 -10.02 -2.36
C LEU A 558 9.71 -8.73 -1.50
N ALA A 559 10.28 -7.66 -2.03
CA ALA A 559 10.36 -6.38 -1.34
C ALA A 559 9.07 -5.55 -1.44
N ARG A 560 8.28 -5.79 -2.49
CA ARG A 560 7.07 -5.01 -2.75
C ARG A 560 5.95 -5.41 -1.80
N LYS A 561 5.38 -4.42 -1.11
CA LYS A 561 4.25 -4.62 -0.19
C LYS A 561 2.92 -4.34 -0.87
N PRO A 562 1.88 -5.11 -0.55
CA PRO A 562 0.53 -4.82 -1.02
C PRO A 562 -0.10 -3.70 -0.19
N THR A 563 -1.12 -3.08 -0.77
CA THR A 563 -2.07 -2.21 -0.08
C THR A 563 -3.48 -2.77 -0.11
N HIS A 564 -3.75 -3.72 -1.04
CA HIS A 564 -5.07 -4.30 -1.25
C HIS A 564 -4.99 -5.81 -1.46
N LEU A 565 -6.05 -6.48 -1.04
CA LEU A 565 -6.32 -7.89 -1.27
C LEU A 565 -7.52 -8.04 -2.19
N LEU A 566 -7.40 -8.86 -3.20
CA LEU A 566 -8.48 -9.36 -4.02
C LEU A 566 -8.55 -10.87 -3.89
N ILE A 567 -9.72 -11.41 -3.58
CA ILE A 567 -10.06 -12.82 -3.72
C ILE A 567 -11.33 -12.89 -4.54
N VAL A 568 -11.38 -13.77 -5.50
CA VAL A 568 -12.58 -14.02 -6.29
C VAL A 568 -12.88 -15.51 -6.33
N PHE A 569 -14.09 -15.86 -5.99
CA PHE A 569 -14.69 -17.18 -6.16
C PHE A 569 -15.87 -17.06 -7.12
N SER A 570 -15.96 -17.94 -8.10
CA SER A 570 -17.09 -17.99 -9.03
C SER A 570 -17.48 -19.43 -9.32
N ALA A 571 -18.76 -19.71 -9.31
CA ALA A 571 -19.27 -21.02 -9.70
C ALA A 571 -19.19 -21.26 -11.23
N SER A 572 -18.99 -20.18 -12.00
CA SER A 572 -18.82 -20.21 -13.46
C SER A 572 -17.70 -19.24 -13.85
N LYS A 573 -16.53 -19.76 -14.21
CA LYS A 573 -15.29 -19.01 -14.48
C LYS A 573 -15.45 -17.93 -15.56
N TYR A 574 -16.28 -18.20 -16.54
CA TYR A 574 -16.50 -17.30 -17.68
C TYR A 574 -17.79 -16.50 -17.57
N GLY A 575 -18.23 -16.25 -16.32
CA GLY A 575 -19.47 -15.53 -16.00
C GLY A 575 -19.52 -14.10 -16.54
N ASP A 576 -18.39 -13.39 -16.60
CA ASP A 576 -18.31 -12.04 -17.17
C ASP A 576 -18.62 -12.01 -18.67
N TYR A 577 -18.47 -13.14 -19.34
CA TYR A 577 -18.91 -13.34 -20.74
C TYR A 577 -20.35 -13.83 -20.86
N PHE A 578 -21.11 -13.95 -19.76
CA PHE A 578 -22.43 -14.61 -19.71
C PHE A 578 -22.38 -16.07 -20.21
N HIS A 579 -21.27 -16.75 -19.97
CA HIS A 579 -20.99 -18.10 -20.41
C HIS A 579 -20.86 -19.03 -19.19
N GLY A 580 -21.63 -20.14 -19.20
CA GLY A 580 -21.60 -21.13 -18.12
C GLY A 580 -22.82 -22.05 -18.10
N GLY A 581 -22.86 -22.91 -17.10
CA GLY A 581 -23.93 -23.90 -16.87
C GLY A 581 -24.92 -23.42 -15.81
N THR A 582 -26.18 -23.24 -16.16
CA THR A 582 -27.25 -22.94 -15.19
C THR A 582 -27.33 -24.07 -14.16
N GLY A 583 -27.22 -23.71 -12.86
CA GLY A 583 -27.20 -24.65 -11.74
C GLY A 583 -25.81 -25.17 -11.35
N SER A 584 -24.74 -24.73 -12.04
CA SER A 584 -23.37 -24.97 -11.54
C SER A 584 -23.24 -24.41 -10.13
N THR A 585 -22.85 -25.26 -9.18
CA THR A 585 -22.86 -24.92 -7.75
C THR A 585 -21.51 -25.14 -7.14
N LEU A 586 -20.99 -24.10 -6.47
CA LEU A 586 -19.75 -24.11 -5.71
C LEU A 586 -20.05 -23.83 -4.25
N TYR A 587 -19.60 -24.73 -3.37
CA TYR A 587 -19.61 -24.54 -1.93
C TYR A 587 -18.19 -24.21 -1.47
N LEU A 588 -18.07 -23.30 -0.51
CA LEU A 588 -16.82 -22.80 0.03
C LEU A 588 -16.89 -22.78 1.54
N ASP A 589 -15.81 -23.21 2.21
CA ASP A 589 -15.72 -23.19 3.67
C ASP A 589 -14.28 -23.11 4.17
N ASP A 590 -14.09 -22.60 5.37
CA ASP A 590 -12.84 -22.56 6.14
C ASP A 590 -11.62 -22.02 5.37
N PHE A 591 -11.81 -20.93 4.62
CA PHE A 591 -10.71 -20.25 3.96
C PHE A 591 -9.87 -19.44 4.95
N SER A 592 -8.56 -19.53 4.78
CA SER A 592 -7.58 -18.84 5.63
C SER A 592 -6.29 -18.55 4.85
N PHE A 593 -5.48 -17.61 5.36
CA PHE A 593 -4.15 -17.38 4.85
C PHE A 593 -3.12 -18.28 5.52
N GLU A 594 -2.18 -18.76 4.72
CA GLU A 594 -0.92 -19.31 5.21
C GLU A 594 0.17 -18.24 5.18
N TYR A 595 0.93 -18.16 6.26
CA TYR A 595 2.11 -17.29 6.39
C TYR A 595 3.36 -18.17 6.49
N GLY A 596 3.79 -18.72 5.40
CA GLY A 596 5.00 -19.55 5.30
C GLY A 596 6.29 -18.70 5.34
N ASP A 597 7.42 -19.38 5.40
CA ASP A 597 8.76 -18.77 5.40
C ASP A 597 9.53 -18.97 4.09
N SER A 598 8.84 -19.48 3.07
CA SER A 598 9.41 -19.80 1.76
C SER A 598 8.43 -19.37 0.65
N PRO A 599 8.28 -18.04 0.43
CA PRO A 599 7.39 -17.51 -0.60
C PRO A 599 7.86 -17.95 -1.99
N VAL A 600 6.90 -18.20 -2.88
CA VAL A 600 7.18 -18.49 -4.29
C VAL A 600 7.41 -17.18 -5.04
N VAL A 601 8.43 -17.13 -5.87
CA VAL A 601 8.77 -15.98 -6.73
C VAL A 601 8.70 -16.39 -8.18
N LYS A 602 8.18 -15.49 -9.04
CA LYS A 602 8.05 -15.70 -10.49
C LYS A 602 9.41 -15.67 -11.18
#